data_cab95a3a1fc4ee002774d48e593a6e20
#
_entry.id   cab95a3a1fc4ee002774d48e593a6e20
#
_cell.length_a   1.000
_cell.length_b   1.000
_cell.length_c   1.000
_cell.angle_alpha   90.00
_cell.angle_beta   90.00
_cell.angle_gamma   90.00
#
_symmetry.space_group_name_H-M   'P 1'
#
loop_
_entity.id
_entity.type
_entity.pdbx_description
1 polymer ?
#
loop_
_entity_poly.entity_id
_entity_poly.type
_entity_poly.pdbx_seq_one_letter_code
_entity_poly.pdbx_strand_id
1 'polypeptide(L)'
;MQLKHEKECADLAQDPSKYANSNKIVLSGTSCFNWKKSDPQGVVDDAKNAVSSKIAQDPNTMVIGEDAWRVLKRNSQLKGLISDNQNKLITLDLLKQFFEIENIVIGKSIFADANGNFIRIWQDNIILAYVPNLGASRTEYDPSYGYTVRKKDALNIDEYNKEGNKVKYIRATDIYTPFLVGAEAGYLISGTNDPNYDPENDQ
;
A
#
# COMPACT_ATOMS: atom_id res chain seq x y z
N MET A 1 7.49 -3.66 17.37
CA MET A 1 6.18 -2.99 17.43
C MET A 1 5.76 -2.41 16.08
N GLN A 2 6.55 -1.54 15.46
CA GLN A 2 6.20 -0.92 14.16
C GLN A 2 5.91 -1.95 13.04
N LEU A 3 6.75 -2.96 12.88
CA LEU A 3 6.57 -3.99 11.86
C LEU A 3 5.25 -4.79 12.03
N LYS A 4 4.89 -5.09 13.29
CA LYS A 4 3.63 -5.78 13.59
C LYS A 4 2.43 -4.91 13.21
N HIS A 5 2.46 -3.62 13.58
CA HIS A 5 1.43 -2.66 13.22
C HIS A 5 1.30 -2.50 11.70
N GLU A 6 2.43 -2.36 11.00
CA GLU A 6 2.44 -2.28 9.54
C GLU A 6 1.81 -3.53 8.91
N LYS A 7 2.15 -4.73 9.42
CA LYS A 7 1.58 -5.98 8.93
C LYS A 7 0.06 -6.03 9.15
N GLU A 8 -0.43 -5.68 10.33
CA GLU A 8 -1.87 -5.66 10.63
C GLU A 8 -2.62 -4.66 9.73
N CYS A 9 -2.05 -3.48 9.48
CA CYS A 9 -2.62 -2.50 8.54
C CYS A 9 -2.63 -3.05 7.10
N ALA A 10 -1.55 -3.69 6.69
CA ALA A 10 -1.43 -4.26 5.35
C ALA A 10 -2.39 -5.45 5.16
N ASP A 11 -2.51 -6.33 6.14
CA ASP A 11 -3.45 -7.47 6.10
C ASP A 11 -4.90 -6.98 5.92
N LEU A 12 -5.28 -5.86 6.56
CA LEU A 12 -6.59 -5.24 6.38
C LEU A 12 -6.74 -4.59 4.99
N ALA A 13 -5.72 -3.86 4.55
CA ALA A 13 -5.75 -3.10 3.31
C ALA A 13 -5.66 -3.99 2.06
N GLN A 14 -5.10 -5.18 2.17
CA GLN A 14 -4.96 -6.16 1.08
C GLN A 14 -6.07 -7.21 1.08
N ASP A 15 -7.00 -7.18 2.04
CA ASP A 15 -8.12 -8.11 2.09
C ASP A 15 -9.19 -7.72 1.07
N PRO A 16 -9.36 -8.48 -0.03
CA PRO A 16 -10.35 -8.16 -1.05
C PRO A 16 -11.80 -8.21 -0.55
N SER A 17 -12.04 -8.89 0.57
CA SER A 17 -13.39 -9.02 1.15
C SER A 17 -13.89 -7.70 1.75
N LYS A 18 -12.97 -6.78 2.08
CA LYS A 18 -13.28 -5.47 2.64
C LYS A 18 -13.77 -4.46 1.60
N TYR A 19 -13.52 -4.74 0.32
CA TYR A 19 -13.84 -3.81 -0.77
C TYR A 19 -15.08 -4.26 -1.53
N ALA A 20 -15.89 -3.30 -1.94
CA ALA A 20 -16.94 -3.54 -2.94
C ALA A 20 -16.28 -3.96 -4.26
N ASN A 21 -17.02 -4.69 -5.11
CA ASN A 21 -16.49 -5.13 -6.41
C ASN A 21 -16.07 -3.97 -7.33
N SER A 22 -16.64 -2.78 -7.11
CA SER A 22 -16.28 -1.55 -7.84
C SER A 22 -15.00 -0.89 -7.32
N ASN A 23 -14.47 -1.29 -6.18
CA ASN A 23 -13.30 -0.69 -5.55
C ASN A 23 -12.11 -1.65 -5.47
N LYS A 24 -12.11 -2.67 -6.30
CA LYS A 24 -11.00 -3.60 -6.41
C LYS A 24 -10.89 -4.15 -7.82
N ILE A 25 -9.67 -4.45 -8.21
CA ILE A 25 -9.36 -5.18 -9.43
C ILE A 25 -8.27 -6.21 -9.15
N VAL A 26 -8.41 -7.38 -9.75
CA VAL A 26 -7.35 -8.40 -9.78
C VAL A 26 -6.87 -8.48 -11.22
N LEU A 27 -5.65 -8.07 -11.46
CA LEU A 27 -5.02 -8.15 -12.77
C LEU A 27 -4.60 -9.60 -13.05
N SER A 28 -4.68 -10.01 -14.32
CA SER A 28 -4.29 -11.34 -14.73
C SER A 28 -3.86 -11.36 -16.21
N GLY A 29 -2.92 -12.23 -16.54
CA GLY A 29 -2.39 -12.35 -17.90
C GLY A 29 -1.88 -11.01 -18.44
N THR A 30 -2.26 -10.65 -19.65
CA THR A 30 -1.77 -9.44 -20.33
C THR A 30 -2.14 -8.10 -19.69
N SER A 31 -3.04 -8.11 -18.71
CA SER A 31 -3.36 -6.89 -17.93
C SER A 31 -2.36 -6.62 -16.80
N CYS A 32 -1.54 -7.59 -16.40
CA CYS A 32 -0.50 -7.41 -15.42
C CYS A 32 0.58 -6.44 -15.94
N PHE A 33 1.14 -5.65 -15.05
CA PHE A 33 2.03 -4.53 -15.42
C PHE A 33 3.40 -4.95 -15.97
N ASN A 34 3.76 -6.22 -15.88
CA ASN A 34 4.95 -6.77 -16.54
C ASN A 34 4.79 -6.99 -18.05
N TRP A 35 3.58 -7.01 -18.57
CA TRP A 35 3.33 -7.11 -20.01
C TRP A 35 3.45 -5.75 -20.71
N LYS A 36 4.00 -5.73 -21.94
CA LYS A 36 4.20 -4.49 -22.73
C LYS A 36 2.89 -3.77 -23.06
N LYS A 37 1.82 -4.52 -23.28
CA LYS A 37 0.51 -4.00 -23.66
C LYS A 37 -0.33 -3.55 -22.46
N SER A 38 0.15 -3.75 -21.25
CA SER A 38 -0.57 -3.32 -20.05
C SER A 38 -0.61 -1.80 -19.95
N ASP A 39 -1.69 -1.29 -19.36
CA ASP A 39 -1.95 0.14 -19.18
C ASP A 39 -2.05 0.49 -17.68
N PRO A 40 -0.92 0.67 -16.99
CA PRO A 40 -0.95 1.07 -15.57
C PRO A 40 -1.63 2.41 -15.33
N GLN A 41 -1.51 3.36 -16.27
CA GLN A 41 -2.16 4.67 -16.14
C GLN A 41 -3.67 4.53 -16.17
N GLY A 42 -4.20 3.84 -17.17
CA GLY A 42 -5.65 3.63 -17.28
C GLY A 42 -6.23 2.92 -16.06
N VAL A 43 -5.53 1.88 -15.55
CA VAL A 43 -5.96 1.16 -14.33
C VAL A 43 -6.00 2.08 -13.10
N VAL A 44 -5.00 2.95 -12.94
CA VAL A 44 -4.96 3.89 -11.82
C VAL A 44 -6.02 4.99 -11.97
N ASP A 45 -6.23 5.50 -13.18
CA ASP A 45 -7.26 6.51 -13.45
C ASP A 45 -8.67 5.96 -13.23
N ASP A 46 -8.95 4.73 -13.63
CA ASP A 46 -10.20 4.04 -13.33
C ASP A 46 -10.41 3.86 -11.83
N ALA A 47 -9.34 3.52 -11.11
CA ALA A 47 -9.37 3.38 -9.65
C ALA A 47 -9.62 4.73 -8.94
N LYS A 48 -9.00 5.83 -9.41
CA LYS A 48 -9.26 7.19 -8.92
C LYS A 48 -10.74 7.56 -9.13
N ASN A 49 -11.24 7.30 -10.32
CA ASN A 49 -12.64 7.59 -10.68
C ASN A 49 -13.64 6.79 -9.84
N ALA A 50 -13.34 5.52 -9.56
CA ALA A 50 -14.17 4.68 -8.71
C ALA A 50 -14.26 5.18 -7.26
N VAL A 51 -13.17 5.75 -6.73
CA VAL A 51 -13.13 6.36 -5.40
C VAL A 51 -13.86 7.70 -5.41
N SER A 52 -13.49 8.61 -6.33
CA SER A 52 -14.04 9.98 -6.36
C SER A 52 -15.56 10.00 -6.62
N SER A 53 -16.06 9.04 -7.39
CA SER A 53 -17.52 8.92 -7.63
C SER A 53 -18.32 8.60 -6.37
N LYS A 54 -17.68 8.08 -5.31
CA LYS A 54 -18.35 7.70 -4.06
C LYS A 54 -18.21 8.71 -2.94
N ILE A 55 -17.02 9.29 -2.83
CA ILE A 55 -16.70 10.20 -1.72
C ILE A 55 -16.54 11.66 -2.15
N ALA A 56 -16.66 11.96 -3.46
CA ALA A 56 -16.43 13.27 -4.06
C ALA A 56 -15.03 13.86 -3.75
N GLN A 57 -14.03 12.97 -3.52
CA GLN A 57 -12.63 13.31 -3.26
C GLN A 57 -11.76 12.33 -4.02
N ASP A 58 -10.69 12.82 -4.63
CA ASP A 58 -9.71 11.96 -5.28
C ASP A 58 -8.76 11.33 -4.24
N PRO A 59 -8.33 10.07 -4.43
CA PRO A 59 -7.33 9.48 -3.57
C PRO A 59 -6.03 10.27 -3.67
N ASN A 60 -5.48 10.66 -2.54
CA ASN A 60 -4.27 11.46 -2.43
C ASN A 60 -3.04 10.64 -2.01
N THR A 61 -3.23 9.38 -1.67
CA THR A 61 -2.18 8.49 -1.17
C THR A 61 -2.22 7.16 -1.91
N MET A 62 -1.03 6.71 -2.35
CA MET A 62 -0.84 5.41 -2.98
C MET A 62 0.25 4.62 -2.24
N VAL A 63 -0.05 3.42 -1.83
CA VAL A 63 0.93 2.47 -1.31
C VAL A 63 1.20 1.43 -2.38
N ILE A 64 2.46 1.26 -2.75
CA ILE A 64 2.90 0.31 -3.78
C ILE A 64 3.77 -0.75 -3.11
N GLY A 65 3.42 -2.02 -3.23
CA GLY A 65 4.27 -3.12 -2.81
C GLY A 65 5.59 -3.15 -3.60
N GLU A 66 6.67 -3.59 -2.99
CA GLU A 66 8.00 -3.59 -3.64
C GLU A 66 8.01 -4.42 -4.92
N ASP A 67 7.23 -5.51 -4.98
CA ASP A 67 7.17 -6.36 -6.17
C ASP A 67 6.41 -5.67 -7.30
N ALA A 68 5.29 -4.99 -7.00
CA ALA A 68 4.59 -4.11 -7.94
C ALA A 68 5.50 -2.96 -8.43
N TRP A 69 6.26 -2.35 -7.53
CA TRP A 69 7.21 -1.29 -7.88
C TRP A 69 8.28 -1.75 -8.87
N ARG A 70 8.82 -2.95 -8.67
CA ARG A 70 9.82 -3.53 -9.58
C ARG A 70 9.27 -3.74 -10.99
N VAL A 71 8.02 -4.13 -11.08
CA VAL A 71 7.31 -4.35 -12.34
C VAL A 71 7.01 -3.02 -13.01
N LEU A 72 6.45 -2.06 -12.29
CA LEU A 72 6.17 -0.71 -12.81
C LEU A 72 7.40 -0.03 -13.41
N LYS A 73 8.56 -0.15 -12.78
CA LYS A 73 9.83 0.39 -13.32
C LYS A 73 10.23 -0.19 -14.68
N ARG A 74 9.74 -1.37 -15.02
CA ARG A 74 10.05 -2.06 -16.27
C ARG A 74 8.98 -1.85 -17.33
N ASN A 75 7.82 -1.33 -16.93
CA ASN A 75 6.70 -1.14 -17.83
C ASN A 75 7.04 -0.20 -18.99
N SER A 76 6.53 -0.52 -20.18
CA SER A 76 6.85 0.18 -21.42
C SER A 76 6.29 1.60 -21.47
N GLN A 77 5.09 1.84 -20.91
CA GLN A 77 4.51 3.18 -20.83
C GLN A 77 5.36 4.10 -19.98
N LEU A 78 5.72 3.67 -18.76
CA LEU A 78 6.55 4.46 -17.87
C LEU A 78 7.94 4.73 -18.46
N LYS A 79 8.52 3.75 -19.16
CA LYS A 79 9.78 3.95 -19.89
C LYS A 79 9.65 4.91 -21.06
N GLY A 80 8.53 4.87 -21.79
CA GLY A 80 8.25 5.76 -22.91
C GLY A 80 8.26 7.23 -22.52
N LEU A 81 7.73 7.58 -21.35
CA LEU A 81 7.75 8.93 -20.80
C LEU A 81 9.16 9.47 -20.52
N ILE A 82 10.12 8.56 -20.34
CA ILE A 82 11.50 8.91 -19.99
C ILE A 82 12.38 9.00 -21.24
N SER A 83 12.02 8.28 -22.31
CA SER A 83 12.83 8.20 -23.53
C SER A 83 13.06 9.55 -24.20
N ASP A 84 12.13 10.49 -24.05
CA ASP A 84 12.27 11.86 -24.55
C ASP A 84 13.21 12.74 -23.71
N ASN A 85 13.55 12.31 -22.50
CA ASN A 85 14.45 13.00 -21.60
C ASN A 85 15.66 12.12 -21.27
N GLN A 86 16.70 12.22 -22.11
CA GLN A 86 17.95 11.47 -21.97
C GLN A 86 18.39 11.26 -20.52
N ASN A 87 18.50 9.99 -20.09
CA ASN A 87 19.11 9.54 -18.83
C ASN A 87 18.36 9.77 -17.51
N LYS A 88 17.05 9.90 -17.47
CA LYS A 88 16.32 9.96 -16.19
C LYS A 88 15.89 8.57 -15.74
N LEU A 89 16.22 8.24 -14.50
CA LEU A 89 15.68 7.07 -13.80
C LEU A 89 14.23 7.33 -13.38
N ILE A 90 13.40 6.30 -13.34
CA ILE A 90 12.05 6.40 -12.77
C ILE A 90 12.19 6.67 -11.27
N THR A 91 11.85 7.89 -10.86
CA THR A 91 11.83 8.34 -9.48
C THR A 91 10.41 8.36 -8.93
N LEU A 92 10.28 8.44 -7.61
CA LEU A 92 8.96 8.59 -6.97
C LEU A 92 8.27 9.90 -7.39
N ASP A 93 9.03 10.97 -7.58
CA ASP A 93 8.46 12.25 -7.99
C ASP A 93 7.90 12.21 -9.41
N LEU A 94 8.54 11.46 -10.31
CA LEU A 94 8.01 11.22 -11.64
C LEU A 94 6.69 10.42 -11.57
N LEU A 95 6.62 9.41 -10.70
CA LEU A 95 5.38 8.65 -10.51
C LEU A 95 4.25 9.49 -9.92
N LYS A 96 4.55 10.39 -8.98
CA LYS A 96 3.57 11.32 -8.44
C LYS A 96 2.97 12.21 -9.53
N GLN A 97 3.81 12.70 -10.43
CA GLN A 97 3.37 13.49 -11.57
C GLN A 97 2.58 12.65 -12.58
N PHE A 98 3.02 11.42 -12.83
CA PHE A 98 2.40 10.53 -13.81
C PHE A 98 1.01 10.05 -13.38
N PHE A 99 0.85 9.67 -12.12
CA PHE A 99 -0.43 9.22 -11.57
C PHE A 99 -1.24 10.35 -10.95
N GLU A 100 -0.68 11.57 -10.89
CA GLU A 100 -1.30 12.75 -10.25
C GLU A 100 -1.73 12.45 -8.80
N ILE A 101 -0.84 11.80 -8.05
CA ILE A 101 -1.06 11.45 -6.66
C ILE A 101 -0.03 12.14 -5.77
N GLU A 102 -0.51 12.82 -4.73
CA GLU A 102 0.31 13.64 -3.84
C GLU A 102 1.34 12.81 -3.07
N ASN A 103 0.91 11.69 -2.50
CA ASN A 103 1.73 10.86 -1.63
C ASN A 103 1.86 9.44 -2.19
N ILE A 104 3.08 9.05 -2.59
CA ILE A 104 3.39 7.66 -3.00
C ILE A 104 4.41 7.08 -2.04
N VAL A 105 4.09 5.92 -1.47
CA VAL A 105 4.95 5.18 -0.55
C VAL A 105 5.20 3.77 -1.09
N ILE A 106 6.46 3.32 -1.02
CA ILE A 106 6.82 1.95 -1.40
C ILE A 106 6.96 1.10 -0.14
N GLY A 107 6.14 0.05 -0.05
CA GLY A 107 6.16 -0.92 1.03
C GLY A 107 7.25 -1.96 0.85
N LYS A 108 8.38 -1.79 1.55
CA LYS A 108 9.57 -2.68 1.44
C LYS A 108 9.72 -3.66 2.58
N SER A 109 8.88 -3.55 3.60
CA SER A 109 9.00 -4.33 4.82
C SER A 109 8.77 -5.83 4.56
N ILE A 110 9.53 -6.64 5.27
CA ILE A 110 9.48 -8.10 5.23
C ILE A 110 9.23 -8.65 6.64
N PHE A 111 8.62 -9.83 6.72
CA PHE A 111 8.50 -10.58 7.96
C PHE A 111 8.86 -12.05 7.72
N ALA A 112 9.24 -12.76 8.77
CA ALA A 112 9.43 -14.21 8.71
C ALA A 112 8.12 -14.92 9.09
N ASP A 113 7.72 -15.89 8.28
CA ASP A 113 6.60 -16.78 8.60
C ASP A 113 6.97 -17.80 9.69
N ALA A 114 6.03 -18.66 10.07
CA ALA A 114 6.25 -19.71 11.05
C ALA A 114 7.32 -20.74 10.63
N ASN A 115 7.62 -20.83 9.32
CA ASN A 115 8.61 -21.74 8.77
C ASN A 115 9.99 -21.06 8.58
N GLY A 116 10.10 -19.77 8.93
CA GLY A 116 11.30 -18.98 8.76
C GLY A 116 11.51 -18.39 7.37
N ASN A 117 10.52 -18.48 6.46
CA ASN A 117 10.60 -17.85 5.15
C ASN A 117 10.34 -16.36 5.24
N PHE A 118 11.12 -15.57 4.52
CA PHE A 118 10.92 -14.13 4.45
C PHE A 118 9.88 -13.77 3.39
N ILE A 119 8.81 -13.10 3.82
CA ILE A 119 7.69 -12.68 2.98
C ILE A 119 7.59 -11.17 3.02
N ARG A 120 7.34 -10.54 1.85
CA ARG A 120 7.06 -9.11 1.77
C ARG A 120 5.65 -8.83 2.29
N ILE A 121 5.50 -7.79 3.10
CA ILE A 121 4.21 -7.43 3.70
C ILE A 121 3.24 -6.96 2.61
N TRP A 122 3.69 -6.10 1.69
CA TRP A 122 2.82 -5.47 0.68
C TRP A 122 2.76 -6.22 -0.65
N GLN A 123 3.64 -7.21 -0.86
CA GLN A 123 3.68 -8.07 -2.04
C GLN A 123 3.64 -7.28 -3.37
N ASP A 124 2.80 -7.72 -4.31
CA ASP A 124 2.57 -7.10 -5.62
C ASP A 124 1.27 -6.27 -5.68
N ASN A 125 0.77 -5.83 -4.52
CA ASN A 125 -0.45 -5.04 -4.44
C ASN A 125 -0.17 -3.53 -4.51
N ILE A 126 -1.17 -2.81 -5.02
CA ILE A 126 -1.22 -1.35 -4.99
C ILE A 126 -2.52 -0.93 -4.34
N ILE A 127 -2.44 0.02 -3.40
CA ILE A 127 -3.59 0.53 -2.71
C ILE A 127 -3.65 2.03 -2.90
N LEU A 128 -4.75 2.51 -3.46
CA LEU A 128 -5.09 3.92 -3.49
C LEU A 128 -5.98 4.22 -2.31
N ALA A 129 -5.76 5.35 -1.65
CA ALA A 129 -6.54 5.74 -0.50
C ALA A 129 -6.69 7.26 -0.42
N TYR A 130 -7.84 7.69 0.02
CA TYR A 130 -8.02 9.06 0.47
C TYR A 130 -7.71 9.14 1.97
N VAL A 131 -6.70 9.93 2.31
CA VAL A 131 -6.28 10.20 3.67
C VAL A 131 -6.43 11.70 3.90
N PRO A 132 -7.37 12.13 4.75
CA PRO A 132 -7.57 13.55 5.01
C PRO A 132 -6.34 14.16 5.67
N ASN A 133 -5.97 15.37 5.23
CA ASN A 133 -4.86 16.11 5.82
C ASN A 133 -5.15 16.38 7.30
N LEU A 134 -4.17 16.16 8.16
CA LEU A 134 -4.24 16.34 9.62
C LEU A 134 -4.34 17.82 10.05
N GLY A 135 -4.88 18.70 9.22
CA GLY A 135 -5.13 20.11 9.53
C GLY A 135 -6.21 20.30 10.59
N ALA A 136 -6.26 21.51 11.16
CA ALA A 136 -6.99 21.89 12.38
C ALA A 136 -8.53 21.73 12.37
N SER A 137 -9.16 21.20 11.33
CA SER A 137 -10.61 21.14 11.18
C SER A 137 -11.15 19.75 10.88
N ARG A 138 -10.44 18.69 11.25
CA ARG A 138 -10.92 17.34 10.98
C ARG A 138 -12.10 17.00 11.88
N THR A 139 -13.21 16.60 11.27
CA THR A 139 -14.38 16.06 11.97
C THR A 139 -14.47 14.54 11.81
N GLU A 140 -15.22 13.89 12.67
CA GLU A 140 -15.51 12.45 12.56
C GLU A 140 -16.36 12.10 11.31
N TYR A 141 -16.91 13.11 10.64
CA TYR A 141 -17.72 12.97 9.42
C TYR A 141 -16.90 13.08 8.14
N ASP A 142 -15.63 13.46 8.24
CA ASP A 142 -14.77 13.55 7.06
C ASP A 142 -14.48 12.16 6.50
N PRO A 143 -14.62 11.94 5.17
CA PRO A 143 -14.30 10.65 4.58
C PRO A 143 -12.83 10.32 4.84
N SER A 144 -12.57 9.08 5.19
CA SER A 144 -11.22 8.56 5.40
C SER A 144 -11.18 7.08 5.15
N TYR A 145 -10.12 6.62 4.52
CA TYR A 145 -9.90 5.21 4.27
C TYR A 145 -9.80 4.39 5.55
N GLY A 146 -9.04 4.85 6.53
CA GLY A 146 -8.87 4.13 7.77
C GLY A 146 -8.17 4.90 8.87
N TYR A 147 -8.25 4.35 10.07
CA TYR A 147 -7.62 4.89 11.27
C TYR A 147 -6.93 3.80 12.07
N THR A 148 -5.89 4.19 12.78
CA THR A 148 -5.39 3.39 13.89
C THR A 148 -5.84 4.03 15.20
N VAL A 149 -6.69 3.33 15.93
CA VAL A 149 -7.08 3.72 17.28
C VAL A 149 -6.05 3.21 18.25
N ARG A 150 -5.51 4.10 19.08
CA ARG A 150 -4.53 3.76 20.10
C ARG A 150 -5.07 4.19 21.47
N LYS A 151 -4.93 3.33 22.47
CA LYS A 151 -5.28 3.70 23.82
C LYS A 151 -4.36 4.84 24.29
N LYS A 152 -4.96 5.88 24.87
CA LYS A 152 -4.17 6.98 25.45
C LYS A 152 -3.21 6.40 26.49
N ASP A 153 -1.95 6.85 26.45
CA ASP A 153 -0.88 6.38 27.33
C ASP A 153 -0.61 4.85 27.26
N ALA A 154 -0.93 4.24 26.12
CA ALA A 154 -0.78 2.80 25.93
C ALA A 154 0.66 2.35 25.72
N LEU A 155 1.55 3.24 25.26
CA LEU A 155 2.97 2.95 25.20
C LEU A 155 3.55 3.07 26.61
N ASN A 156 3.58 1.93 27.30
CA ASN A 156 4.13 1.83 28.65
C ASN A 156 5.36 0.91 28.64
N ILE A 157 6.43 1.38 29.28
CA ILE A 157 7.64 0.58 29.48
C ILE A 157 7.79 0.39 30.97
N ASP A 158 7.60 -0.81 31.44
CA ASP A 158 7.76 -1.19 32.82
C ASP A 158 8.90 -2.20 32.99
N GLU A 159 9.55 -2.11 34.13
CA GLU A 159 10.68 -2.94 34.50
C GLU A 159 10.35 -3.68 35.78
N TYR A 160 10.63 -4.97 35.83
CA TYR A 160 10.53 -5.75 37.06
C TYR A 160 11.64 -6.79 37.15
N ASN A 161 12.06 -7.05 38.38
CA ASN A 161 13.09 -8.05 38.65
C ASN A 161 12.45 -9.38 39.01
N LYS A 162 13.02 -10.48 38.51
CA LYS A 162 12.68 -11.82 38.98
C LYS A 162 13.19 -12.02 40.41
N GLU A 163 12.52 -12.89 41.18
CA GLU A 163 13.00 -13.31 42.47
C GLU A 163 14.50 -13.65 42.46
N GLY A 164 15.26 -13.08 43.41
CA GLY A 164 16.71 -13.21 43.47
C GLY A 164 17.51 -12.17 42.69
N ASN A 165 16.88 -11.15 42.13
CA ASN A 165 17.51 -9.99 41.44
C ASN A 165 18.56 -10.30 40.37
N LYS A 166 18.59 -11.55 39.86
CA LYS A 166 19.55 -11.98 38.81
C LYS A 166 19.09 -11.72 37.38
N VAL A 167 17.79 -11.49 37.21
CA VAL A 167 17.21 -11.24 35.87
C VAL A 167 16.28 -10.06 35.97
N LYS A 168 16.49 -9.08 35.08
CA LYS A 168 15.64 -7.90 34.90
C LYS A 168 14.79 -8.10 33.66
N TYR A 169 13.50 -7.94 33.81
CA TYR A 169 12.57 -7.94 32.69
C TYR A 169 12.20 -6.50 32.31
N ILE A 170 12.25 -6.20 31.03
CA ILE A 170 11.77 -4.94 30.48
C ILE A 170 10.58 -5.30 29.58
N ARG A 171 9.40 -4.77 29.89
CA ARG A 171 8.19 -4.98 29.12
C ARG A 171 7.75 -3.67 28.49
N ALA A 172 7.65 -3.67 27.15
CA ALA A 172 7.04 -2.58 26.41
C ALA A 172 5.63 -3.01 25.97
N THR A 173 4.62 -2.25 26.36
CA THR A 173 3.22 -2.50 26.02
C THR A 173 2.70 -1.37 25.13
N ASP A 174 2.11 -1.71 23.99
CA ASP A 174 1.40 -0.78 23.11
C ASP A 174 0.04 -1.40 22.74
N ILE A 175 -1.04 -0.66 22.99
CA ILE A 175 -2.40 -1.13 22.72
C ILE A 175 -2.97 -0.28 21.61
N TYR A 176 -3.14 -0.88 20.44
CA TYR A 176 -3.69 -0.24 19.25
C TYR A 176 -4.54 -1.23 18.45
N THR A 177 -5.39 -0.71 17.62
CA THR A 177 -6.14 -1.49 16.63
C THR A 177 -6.31 -0.66 15.35
N PRO A 178 -5.85 -1.14 14.19
CA PRO A 178 -6.15 -0.52 12.92
C PRO A 178 -7.59 -0.85 12.51
N PHE A 179 -8.29 0.13 11.95
CA PHE A 179 -9.63 -0.01 11.39
C PHE A 179 -9.66 0.52 9.96
N LEU A 180 -10.23 -0.26 9.05
CA LEU A 180 -10.65 0.21 7.76
C LEU A 180 -12.08 0.76 7.91
N VAL A 181 -12.22 2.09 7.95
CA VAL A 181 -13.50 2.74 8.25
C VAL A 181 -14.33 2.94 6.99
N GLY A 182 -13.67 3.35 5.91
CA GLY A 182 -14.32 3.62 4.63
C GLY A 182 -13.57 2.95 3.48
N ALA A 183 -13.83 1.68 3.23
CA ALA A 183 -13.25 0.98 2.08
C ALA A 183 -13.65 1.64 0.74
N GLU A 184 -14.71 2.44 0.74
CA GLU A 184 -15.15 3.24 -0.41
C GLU A 184 -14.19 4.39 -0.72
N ALA A 185 -13.46 4.88 0.29
CA ALA A 185 -12.40 5.87 0.15
C ALA A 185 -11.05 5.26 -0.28
N GLY A 186 -11.05 4.00 -0.68
CA GLY A 186 -9.88 3.30 -1.18
C GLY A 186 -10.17 2.37 -2.34
N TYR A 187 -9.10 1.94 -2.99
CA TYR A 187 -9.13 0.99 -4.10
C TYR A 187 -7.96 0.02 -4.01
N LEU A 188 -8.24 -1.27 -4.20
CA LEU A 188 -7.24 -2.33 -4.21
C LEU A 188 -6.97 -2.81 -5.64
N ILE A 189 -5.72 -2.73 -6.06
CA ILE A 189 -5.20 -3.34 -7.28
C ILE A 189 -4.26 -4.47 -6.86
N SER A 190 -4.59 -5.70 -7.24
CA SER A 190 -3.80 -6.89 -6.91
C SER A 190 -3.41 -7.65 -8.17
N GLY A 191 -2.42 -8.56 -8.05
CA GLY A 191 -1.94 -9.34 -9.18
C GLY A 191 -1.21 -8.48 -10.23
N THR A 192 -0.47 -7.46 -9.80
CA THR A 192 0.25 -6.58 -10.74
C THR A 192 1.40 -7.26 -11.45
N ASN A 193 1.86 -8.39 -10.92
CA ASN A 193 2.96 -9.19 -11.46
C ASN A 193 2.45 -10.58 -11.87
N ASP A 194 2.50 -10.90 -13.16
CA ASP A 194 2.21 -12.25 -13.64
C ASP A 194 3.43 -13.16 -13.40
N PRO A 195 3.33 -14.18 -12.55
CA PRO A 195 4.43 -15.11 -12.30
C PRO A 195 4.79 -15.97 -13.52
N ASN A 196 3.90 -16.08 -14.49
CA ASN A 196 4.07 -16.85 -15.71
C ASN A 196 4.52 -15.97 -16.90
N TYR A 197 4.88 -14.71 -16.64
CA TYR A 197 5.32 -13.80 -17.69
C TYR A 197 6.58 -14.33 -18.40
N ASP A 198 6.47 -14.47 -19.71
CA ASP A 198 7.59 -14.83 -20.57
C ASP A 198 7.83 -13.68 -21.57
N PRO A 199 9.03 -13.04 -21.51
CA PRO A 199 9.39 -11.96 -22.42
C PRO A 199 9.40 -12.34 -23.90
N GLU A 200 9.57 -13.63 -24.24
CA GLU A 200 9.59 -14.11 -25.64
C GLU A 200 8.18 -14.13 -26.25
N ASN A 201 7.16 -14.27 -25.42
CA ASN A 201 5.76 -14.27 -25.81
C ASN A 201 5.11 -12.87 -25.79
N ASP A 202 5.82 -11.84 -25.36
CA ASP A 202 5.34 -10.47 -25.22
C ASP A 202 5.76 -9.64 -26.45
N GLN A 203 5.20 -9.96 -27.64
CA GLN A 203 5.44 -9.29 -28.91
C GLN A 203 4.35 -8.27 -29.25
#